data_49c75bbb5fe59a154258eed836ec06de
#
_entry.id   49c75bbb5fe59a154258eed836ec06de
#
_cell.length_a   1.000
_cell.length_b   1.000
_cell.length_c   1.000
_cell.angle_alpha   90.00
_cell.angle_beta   90.00
_cell.angle_gamma   90.00
#
_symmetry.space_group_name_H-M   'P 1'
#
loop_
_entity.id
_entity.type
_entity.pdbx_description
1 polymer ?
#
loop_
_entity_poly.entity_id
_entity_poly.type
_entity_poly.pdbx_seq_one_letter_code
_entity_poly.pdbx_strand_id
1 'polypeptide(L)'
;MKKMLLVCLVVSAASAVSAQTIHDEVLPQQDGPLLHYAISVPRDYHREPVPLILALHFGGDPRGAGHAMLQILIQPALGGLGAVIVAPDSLGGGWSMPANERAVNALLAAVEKKYTIDPTKVIVTGFSMGGQGTWYWGDKYPERFSAAIPLAGTPTPSAATWRIPVFAVHSRDDQVQPIGPTEQRIAELKKNGVNAQIVVLSGIQHFETYKFVDGLRQAVPWVRNVWKTKQEIGNK
;
A
#
# COMPACT_ATOMS: atom_id res chain seq x y z
N MET A 1 9.81 -48.05 -37.33
CA MET A 1 10.30 -46.68 -37.00
C MET A 1 9.53 -46.18 -35.80
N LYS A 2 10.12 -46.22 -34.59
CA LYS A 2 9.50 -45.74 -33.35
C LYS A 2 9.82 -44.23 -33.23
N LYS A 3 8.79 -43.37 -33.25
CA LYS A 3 8.93 -41.94 -32.95
C LYS A 3 9.09 -41.75 -31.47
N MET A 4 10.26 -41.27 -31.03
CA MET A 4 10.56 -40.90 -29.68
C MET A 4 10.03 -39.47 -29.44
N LEU A 5 9.02 -39.36 -28.56
CA LEU A 5 8.44 -38.08 -28.17
C LEU A 5 9.33 -37.47 -27.06
N LEU A 6 10.02 -36.38 -27.40
CA LEU A 6 10.83 -35.62 -26.44
C LEU A 6 9.91 -34.70 -25.64
N VAL A 7 9.62 -35.04 -24.39
CA VAL A 7 8.88 -34.16 -23.47
C VAL A 7 9.87 -33.19 -22.83
N CYS A 8 9.88 -31.94 -23.28
CA CYS A 8 10.62 -30.89 -22.63
C CYS A 8 9.90 -30.48 -21.32
N LEU A 9 10.46 -30.89 -20.19
CA LEU A 9 10.02 -30.42 -18.87
C LEU A 9 10.49 -28.97 -18.70
N VAL A 10 9.59 -27.99 -18.83
CA VAL A 10 9.88 -26.59 -18.47
C VAL A 10 9.80 -26.51 -16.94
N VAL A 11 10.96 -26.59 -16.27
CA VAL A 11 11.07 -26.30 -14.85
C VAL A 11 10.99 -24.77 -14.68
N SER A 12 9.81 -24.29 -14.35
CA SER A 12 9.62 -22.90 -13.90
C SER A 12 10.32 -22.74 -12.54
N ALA A 13 11.51 -22.15 -12.54
CA ALA A 13 12.18 -21.73 -11.32
C ALA A 13 11.36 -20.57 -10.71
N ALA A 14 10.51 -20.89 -9.75
CA ALA A 14 9.92 -19.87 -8.89
C ALA A 14 11.07 -19.29 -8.06
N SER A 15 11.55 -18.10 -8.47
CA SER A 15 12.50 -17.33 -7.66
C SER A 15 11.81 -17.03 -6.33
N ALA A 16 12.27 -17.67 -5.26
CA ALA A 16 11.87 -17.31 -3.91
C ALA A 16 12.28 -15.87 -3.66
N VAL A 17 11.29 -14.97 -3.67
CA VAL A 17 11.53 -13.56 -3.27
C VAL A 17 11.93 -13.61 -1.81
N SER A 18 13.22 -13.46 -1.55
CA SER A 18 13.76 -13.42 -0.19
C SER A 18 13.17 -12.20 0.53
N ALA A 19 12.53 -12.43 1.68
CA ALA A 19 11.93 -11.35 2.47
C ALA A 19 12.97 -10.25 2.76
N GLN A 20 12.58 -8.99 2.48
CA GLN A 20 13.39 -7.82 2.79
C GLN A 20 13.45 -7.66 4.33
N THR A 21 14.57 -7.18 4.85
CA THR A 21 14.69 -6.90 6.29
C THR A 21 13.95 -5.61 6.63
N ILE A 22 13.19 -5.63 7.72
CA ILE A 22 12.54 -4.44 8.28
C ILE A 22 13.49 -3.83 9.31
N HIS A 23 13.71 -2.54 9.23
CA HIS A 23 14.51 -1.75 10.16
C HIS A 23 13.64 -0.68 10.80
N ASP A 24 13.86 -0.42 12.10
CA ASP A 24 13.25 0.69 12.80
C ASP A 24 14.19 1.89 12.75
N GLU A 25 13.67 3.02 12.34
CA GLU A 25 14.40 4.29 12.23
C GLU A 25 13.61 5.41 12.92
N VAL A 26 14.29 6.53 13.16
CA VAL A 26 13.72 7.71 13.80
C VAL A 26 14.01 8.93 12.95
N LEU A 27 12.99 9.74 12.69
CA LEU A 27 13.10 11.02 12.01
C LEU A 27 12.85 12.17 12.97
N PRO A 28 13.84 13.06 13.25
CA PRO A 28 13.61 14.30 13.95
C PRO A 28 12.60 15.17 13.19
N GLN A 29 11.61 15.71 13.91
CA GLN A 29 10.66 16.67 13.36
C GLN A 29 11.17 18.09 13.66
N GLN A 30 10.88 19.04 12.77
CA GLN A 30 11.24 20.44 12.97
C GLN A 30 10.55 21.00 14.22
N ASP A 31 9.24 20.67 14.37
CA ASP A 31 8.44 21.05 15.52
C ASP A 31 7.62 19.83 15.96
N GLY A 32 7.98 19.23 17.09
CA GLY A 32 7.23 18.10 17.64
C GLY A 32 8.10 16.92 18.10
N PRO A 33 7.47 15.81 18.49
CA PRO A 33 8.16 14.61 18.92
C PRO A 33 8.89 13.93 17.74
N LEU A 34 9.85 13.06 18.09
CA LEU A 34 10.50 12.20 17.12
C LEU A 34 9.46 11.31 16.42
N LEU A 35 9.54 11.19 15.10
CA LEU A 35 8.74 10.23 14.35
C LEU A 35 9.49 8.89 14.27
N HIS A 36 8.95 7.87 14.94
CA HIS A 36 9.39 6.50 14.75
C HIS A 36 8.75 5.92 13.48
N TYR A 37 9.50 5.15 12.73
CA TYR A 37 8.99 4.47 11.54
C TYR A 37 9.76 3.19 11.23
N ALA A 38 9.08 2.25 10.64
CA ALA A 38 9.70 1.06 10.05
C ALA A 38 9.97 1.30 8.57
N ILE A 39 11.09 0.76 8.08
CA ILE A 39 11.47 0.81 6.67
C ILE A 39 11.96 -0.55 6.21
N SER A 40 11.60 -0.90 4.98
CA SER A 40 12.10 -2.07 4.28
C SER A 40 12.60 -1.66 2.91
N VAL A 41 13.86 -2.00 2.60
CA VAL A 41 14.54 -1.65 1.35
C VAL A 41 14.82 -2.92 0.56
N PRO A 42 14.62 -2.96 -0.77
CA PRO A 42 15.00 -4.12 -1.57
C PRO A 42 16.46 -4.51 -1.37
N ARG A 43 16.74 -5.81 -1.24
CA ARG A 43 18.12 -6.31 -1.03
C ARG A 43 19.06 -5.98 -2.18
N ASP A 44 18.52 -5.92 -3.39
CA ASP A 44 19.18 -5.62 -4.63
C ASP A 44 19.08 -4.13 -5.03
N TYR A 45 18.80 -3.24 -4.06
CA TYR A 45 18.79 -1.81 -4.30
C TYR A 45 20.20 -1.27 -4.55
N HIS A 46 20.47 -0.87 -5.78
CA HIS A 46 21.74 -0.32 -6.24
C HIS A 46 21.64 1.13 -6.74
N ARG A 47 20.76 1.93 -6.14
CA ARG A 47 20.44 3.32 -6.49
C ARG A 47 19.67 3.50 -7.81
N GLU A 48 19.19 2.44 -8.41
CA GLU A 48 18.23 2.54 -9.50
C GLU A 48 16.88 3.05 -8.98
N PRO A 49 16.09 3.78 -9.83
CA PRO A 49 14.77 4.23 -9.42
C PRO A 49 13.85 3.06 -9.04
N VAL A 50 13.40 3.03 -7.78
CA VAL A 50 12.51 1.99 -7.24
C VAL A 50 11.16 2.57 -6.85
N PRO A 51 10.08 1.75 -6.80
CA PRO A 51 8.80 2.18 -6.26
C PRO A 51 8.89 2.55 -4.76
N LEU A 52 7.93 3.35 -4.29
CA LEU A 52 7.73 3.66 -2.88
C LEU A 52 6.33 3.25 -2.43
N ILE A 53 6.24 2.63 -1.27
CA ILE A 53 4.98 2.30 -0.59
C ILE A 53 4.92 3.01 0.75
N LEU A 54 3.94 3.89 0.94
CA LEU A 54 3.55 4.40 2.23
C LEU A 54 2.51 3.47 2.85
N ALA A 55 2.83 2.86 4.00
CA ALA A 55 1.96 1.94 4.72
C ALA A 55 1.48 2.55 6.05
N LEU A 56 0.17 2.76 6.18
CA LEU A 56 -0.47 3.39 7.32
C LEU A 56 -1.05 2.32 8.25
N HIS A 57 -0.59 2.27 9.51
CA HIS A 57 -1.02 1.24 10.45
C HIS A 57 -2.44 1.46 11.00
N PHE A 58 -2.99 0.43 11.61
CA PHE A 58 -4.28 0.38 12.29
C PHE A 58 -4.33 1.20 13.58
N GLY A 59 -5.53 1.39 14.15
CA GLY A 59 -5.73 2.04 15.45
C GLY A 59 -5.17 1.24 16.63
N GLY A 60 -4.92 1.91 17.75
CA GLY A 60 -4.36 1.33 18.97
C GLY A 60 -3.11 2.07 19.43
N ASP A 61 -2.25 1.41 20.21
CA ASP A 61 -0.94 1.97 20.60
C ASP A 61 -0.08 2.12 19.35
N PRO A 62 0.38 3.34 19.03
CA PRO A 62 1.15 3.58 17.82
C PRO A 62 2.59 3.04 17.89
N ARG A 63 3.13 2.77 19.07
CA ARG A 63 4.53 2.38 19.25
C ARG A 63 4.84 1.04 18.61
N GLY A 64 5.67 1.06 17.57
CA GLY A 64 6.02 -0.11 16.78
C GLY A 64 4.89 -0.63 15.89
N ALA A 65 3.78 0.11 15.77
CA ALA A 65 2.65 -0.29 14.94
C ALA A 65 2.99 -0.29 13.44
N GLY A 66 3.86 0.62 13.02
CA GLY A 66 4.41 0.63 11.65
C GLY A 66 5.20 -0.65 11.36
N HIS A 67 6.07 -1.08 12.27
CA HIS A 67 6.82 -2.34 12.15
C HIS A 67 5.88 -3.55 12.07
N ALA A 68 4.94 -3.63 13.01
CA ALA A 68 3.96 -4.72 13.04
C ALA A 68 3.15 -4.79 11.72
N MET A 69 2.72 -3.63 11.20
CA MET A 69 1.98 -3.54 9.93
C MET A 69 2.81 -4.08 8.76
N LEU A 70 4.11 -3.71 8.67
CA LEU A 70 4.99 -4.24 7.64
C LEU A 70 5.15 -5.75 7.75
N GLN A 71 5.39 -6.25 8.97
CA GLN A 71 5.68 -7.66 9.21
C GLN A 71 4.49 -8.57 8.93
N ILE A 72 3.29 -8.18 9.39
CA ILE A 72 2.13 -9.09 9.36
C ILE A 72 1.31 -8.99 8.08
N LEU A 73 1.40 -7.90 7.31
CA LEU A 73 0.51 -7.67 6.19
C LEU A 73 1.24 -7.16 4.94
N ILE A 74 1.94 -6.03 5.02
CA ILE A 74 2.40 -5.32 3.82
C ILE A 74 3.53 -6.07 3.11
N GLN A 75 4.58 -6.45 3.84
CA GLN A 75 5.72 -7.14 3.25
C GLN A 75 5.37 -8.53 2.72
N PRO A 76 4.58 -9.37 3.43
CA PRO A 76 4.12 -10.66 2.90
C PRO A 76 3.28 -10.55 1.62
N ALA A 77 2.55 -9.45 1.43
CA ALA A 77 1.68 -9.25 0.28
C ALA A 77 2.36 -8.49 -0.87
N LEU A 78 3.04 -7.39 -0.57
CA LEU A 78 3.53 -6.43 -1.56
C LEU A 78 5.06 -6.40 -1.73
N GLY A 79 5.83 -7.13 -0.92
CA GLY A 79 7.29 -7.17 -1.00
C GLY A 79 7.83 -7.54 -2.39
N GLY A 80 7.09 -8.35 -3.16
CA GLY A 80 7.41 -8.70 -4.54
C GLY A 80 7.32 -7.55 -5.56
N LEU A 81 6.91 -6.35 -5.15
CA LEU A 81 6.93 -5.16 -6.01
C LEU A 81 8.32 -4.52 -6.11
N GLY A 82 9.30 -4.93 -5.28
CA GLY A 82 10.65 -4.35 -5.30
C GLY A 82 10.68 -2.89 -4.83
N ALA A 83 9.77 -2.51 -3.93
CA ALA A 83 9.62 -1.15 -3.45
C ALA A 83 10.43 -0.89 -2.17
N VAL A 84 10.85 0.35 -1.97
CA VAL A 84 11.09 0.87 -0.61
C VAL A 84 9.72 0.99 0.06
N ILE A 85 9.56 0.42 1.25
CA ILE A 85 8.31 0.45 2.00
C ILE A 85 8.56 1.18 3.32
N VAL A 86 7.77 2.21 3.61
CA VAL A 86 7.85 2.95 4.87
C VAL A 86 6.53 2.92 5.61
N ALA A 87 6.58 2.71 6.91
CA ALA A 87 5.43 2.66 7.80
C ALA A 87 5.72 3.49 9.06
N PRO A 88 5.26 4.75 9.10
CA PRO A 88 5.40 5.57 10.30
C PRO A 88 4.52 5.06 11.44
N ASP A 89 4.97 5.28 12.68
CA ASP A 89 4.10 5.25 13.85
C ASP A 89 3.33 6.59 13.91
N SER A 90 2.01 6.55 14.14
CA SER A 90 1.24 7.78 14.23
C SER A 90 1.62 8.57 15.51
N LEU A 91 1.52 9.88 15.43
CA LEU A 91 1.72 10.76 16.59
C LEU A 91 0.46 10.87 17.47
N GLY A 92 -0.44 9.90 17.34
CA GLY A 92 -1.75 9.83 17.98
C GLY A 92 -2.88 10.28 17.06
N GLY A 93 -4.08 9.72 17.28
CA GLY A 93 -5.25 9.97 16.45
C GLY A 93 -5.14 9.41 15.02
N GLY A 94 -6.07 9.82 14.18
CA GLY A 94 -6.15 9.35 12.80
C GLY A 94 -5.12 9.96 11.85
N TRP A 95 -4.94 9.36 10.68
CA TRP A 95 -3.96 9.76 9.67
C TRP A 95 -4.29 11.09 8.96
N SER A 96 -5.49 11.63 9.16
CA SER A 96 -5.91 12.96 8.71
C SER A 96 -5.60 14.08 9.71
N MET A 97 -5.06 13.75 10.90
CA MET A 97 -4.68 14.75 11.88
C MET A 97 -3.48 15.58 11.38
N PRO A 98 -3.49 16.91 11.58
CA PRO A 98 -2.43 17.79 11.06
C PRO A 98 -1.01 17.43 11.51
N ALA A 99 -0.85 16.87 12.72
CA ALA A 99 0.45 16.41 13.21
C ALA A 99 0.96 15.21 12.41
N ASN A 100 0.11 14.19 12.19
CA ASN A 100 0.44 13.02 11.37
C ASN A 100 0.70 13.41 9.92
N GLU A 101 -0.09 14.33 9.39
CA GLU A 101 0.08 14.81 8.02
C GLU A 101 1.43 15.49 7.80
N ARG A 102 1.85 16.39 8.71
CA ARG A 102 3.18 16.99 8.65
C ARG A 102 4.29 15.97 8.77
N ALA A 103 4.17 15.06 9.73
CA ALA A 103 5.17 14.02 9.98
C ALA A 103 5.34 13.07 8.80
N VAL A 104 4.25 12.63 8.18
CA VAL A 104 4.28 11.75 6.99
C VAL A 104 4.88 12.48 5.79
N ASN A 105 4.53 13.76 5.56
CA ASN A 105 5.14 14.54 4.48
C ASN A 105 6.65 14.71 4.69
N ALA A 106 7.09 14.98 5.92
CA ALA A 106 8.51 15.07 6.26
C ALA A 106 9.22 13.71 6.05
N LEU A 107 8.59 12.60 6.43
CA LEU A 107 9.11 11.26 6.20
C LEU A 107 9.26 10.96 4.71
N LEU A 108 8.25 11.21 3.90
CA LEU A 108 8.32 10.98 2.46
C LEU A 108 9.44 11.80 1.82
N ALA A 109 9.58 13.08 2.17
CA ALA A 109 10.68 13.92 1.70
C ALA A 109 12.06 13.40 2.12
N ALA A 110 12.21 12.90 3.36
CA ALA A 110 13.45 12.31 3.84
C ALA A 110 13.82 11.02 3.09
N VAL A 111 12.83 10.17 2.81
CA VAL A 111 13.00 8.92 2.05
C VAL A 111 13.37 9.21 0.61
N GLU A 112 12.70 10.14 -0.05
CA GLU A 112 12.97 10.57 -1.43
C GLU A 112 14.37 11.21 -1.56
N LYS A 113 14.89 11.83 -0.51
CA LYS A 113 16.26 12.32 -0.44
C LYS A 113 17.31 11.21 -0.26
N LYS A 114 16.96 10.16 0.51
CA LYS A 114 17.87 9.05 0.85
C LYS A 114 17.93 7.98 -0.25
N TYR A 115 16.81 7.74 -0.94
CA TYR A 115 16.65 6.70 -1.95
C TYR A 115 16.20 7.28 -3.29
N THR A 116 16.66 6.70 -4.39
CA THR A 116 16.20 7.06 -5.73
C THR A 116 14.82 6.46 -5.97
N ILE A 117 13.78 7.26 -5.75
CA ILE A 117 12.38 6.84 -5.92
C ILE A 117 11.91 7.20 -7.32
N ASP A 118 11.21 6.26 -7.99
CA ASP A 118 10.44 6.55 -9.21
C ASP A 118 9.14 7.28 -8.81
N PRO A 119 9.01 8.59 -9.10
CA PRO A 119 7.86 9.37 -8.67
C PRO A 119 6.55 8.93 -9.33
N THR A 120 6.61 8.16 -10.41
CA THR A 120 5.43 7.59 -11.08
C THR A 120 4.94 6.29 -10.42
N LYS A 121 5.70 5.75 -9.45
CA LYS A 121 5.43 4.46 -8.80
C LYS A 121 5.32 4.59 -7.27
N VAL A 122 4.67 5.63 -6.79
CA VAL A 122 4.40 5.83 -5.37
C VAL A 122 2.97 5.41 -5.06
N ILE A 123 2.76 4.50 -4.11
CA ILE A 123 1.42 4.09 -3.66
C ILE A 123 1.23 4.31 -2.16
N VAL A 124 -0.01 4.52 -1.77
CA VAL A 124 -0.43 4.56 -0.36
C VAL A 124 -1.34 3.37 -0.06
N THR A 125 -1.10 2.72 1.08
CA THR A 125 -1.90 1.60 1.57
C THR A 125 -2.04 1.68 3.08
N GLY A 126 -2.99 0.96 3.66
CA GLY A 126 -3.16 0.90 5.11
C GLY A 126 -4.39 0.11 5.49
N PHE A 127 -4.43 -0.32 6.76
CA PHE A 127 -5.48 -1.17 7.31
C PHE A 127 -6.28 -0.44 8.40
N SER A 128 -7.61 -0.60 8.42
CA SER A 128 -8.51 -0.03 9.43
C SER A 128 -8.40 1.50 9.50
N MET A 129 -7.90 2.07 10.60
CA MET A 129 -7.56 3.50 10.68
C MET A 129 -6.61 3.91 9.55
N GLY A 130 -5.63 3.06 9.19
CA GLY A 130 -4.75 3.26 8.05
C GLY A 130 -5.47 3.13 6.71
N GLY A 131 -6.51 2.31 6.61
CA GLY A 131 -7.39 2.23 5.45
C GLY A 131 -8.18 3.53 5.24
N GLN A 132 -8.72 4.11 6.32
CA GLN A 132 -9.31 5.45 6.31
C GLN A 132 -8.28 6.52 5.90
N GLY A 133 -7.06 6.41 6.46
CA GLY A 133 -5.94 7.24 6.07
C GLY A 133 -5.60 7.12 4.59
N THR A 134 -5.63 5.92 4.04
CA THR A 134 -5.36 5.66 2.61
C THR A 134 -6.38 6.39 1.72
N TRP A 135 -7.65 6.37 2.06
CA TRP A 135 -8.68 7.16 1.39
C TRP A 135 -8.41 8.66 1.49
N TYR A 136 -8.05 9.15 2.69
CA TYR A 136 -7.73 10.56 2.90
C TYR A 136 -6.52 11.02 2.08
N TRP A 137 -5.41 10.27 2.14
CA TRP A 137 -4.17 10.64 1.47
C TRP A 137 -4.28 10.57 -0.04
N GLY A 138 -4.99 9.58 -0.58
CA GLY A 138 -5.22 9.45 -2.01
C GLY A 138 -6.11 10.55 -2.59
N ASP A 139 -7.07 11.05 -1.81
CA ASP A 139 -7.95 12.16 -2.22
C ASP A 139 -7.23 13.52 -2.12
N LYS A 140 -6.47 13.72 -1.04
CA LYS A 140 -5.82 15.01 -0.75
C LYS A 140 -4.54 15.25 -1.57
N TYR A 141 -3.81 14.20 -1.91
CA TYR A 141 -2.52 14.26 -2.61
C TYR A 141 -2.50 13.41 -3.89
N PRO A 142 -3.46 13.59 -4.82
CA PRO A 142 -3.61 12.73 -5.99
C PRO A 142 -2.40 12.78 -6.93
N GLU A 143 -1.64 13.89 -6.94
CA GLU A 143 -0.42 14.04 -7.74
C GLU A 143 0.78 13.29 -7.17
N ARG A 144 0.76 12.99 -5.87
CA ARG A 144 1.84 12.25 -5.21
C ARG A 144 1.74 10.74 -5.42
N PHE A 145 0.50 10.21 -5.49
CA PHE A 145 0.28 8.77 -5.55
C PHE A 145 -0.15 8.29 -6.93
N SER A 146 0.45 7.21 -7.38
CA SER A 146 0.04 6.52 -8.61
C SER A 146 -1.21 5.66 -8.39
N ALA A 147 -1.44 5.18 -7.17
CA ALA A 147 -2.60 4.41 -6.76
C ALA A 147 -2.77 4.39 -5.24
N ALA A 148 -3.96 4.03 -4.78
CA ALA A 148 -4.28 3.80 -3.38
C ALA A 148 -4.82 2.38 -3.17
N ILE A 149 -4.42 1.74 -2.04
CA ILE A 149 -4.88 0.39 -1.69
C ILE A 149 -5.41 0.40 -0.25
N PRO A 150 -6.63 0.89 -0.01
CA PRO A 150 -7.25 0.88 1.32
C PRO A 150 -7.74 -0.53 1.70
N LEU A 151 -7.44 -0.96 2.94
CA LEU A 151 -7.91 -2.23 3.49
C LEU A 151 -8.78 -1.97 4.72
N ALA A 152 -9.95 -2.62 4.77
CA ALA A 152 -10.86 -2.62 5.91
C ALA A 152 -11.06 -1.23 6.56
N GLY A 153 -11.17 -0.19 5.74
CA GLY A 153 -11.32 1.20 6.20
C GLY A 153 -12.41 1.94 5.45
N THR A 154 -13.26 2.62 6.19
CA THR A 154 -14.36 3.41 5.62
C THR A 154 -13.84 4.57 4.77
N PRO A 155 -14.34 4.76 3.54
CA PRO A 155 -13.96 5.87 2.68
C PRO A 155 -14.30 7.24 3.28
N THR A 156 -13.46 8.24 2.99
CA THR A 156 -13.80 9.64 3.27
C THR A 156 -15.02 10.09 2.46
N PRO A 157 -15.76 11.14 2.91
CA PRO A 157 -17.07 11.51 2.33
C PRO A 157 -17.07 11.87 0.85
N SER A 158 -15.98 12.33 0.26
CA SER A 158 -15.99 12.81 -1.13
C SER A 158 -15.49 11.75 -2.12
N ALA A 159 -16.35 11.37 -3.10
CA ALA A 159 -15.94 10.63 -4.29
C ALA A 159 -15.77 11.54 -5.51
N ALA A 160 -16.27 12.78 -5.44
CA ALA A 160 -16.29 13.70 -6.57
C ALA A 160 -14.89 14.21 -6.96
N THR A 161 -13.99 14.28 -5.99
CA THR A 161 -12.60 14.78 -6.15
C THR A 161 -11.58 13.69 -6.41
N TRP A 162 -11.95 12.43 -6.24
CA TRP A 162 -11.01 11.31 -6.40
C TRP A 162 -10.45 11.19 -7.83
N ARG A 163 -9.13 11.12 -7.96
CA ARG A 163 -8.43 11.17 -9.26
C ARG A 163 -7.58 9.95 -9.58
N ILE A 164 -7.15 9.19 -8.58
CA ILE A 164 -6.17 8.11 -8.76
C ILE A 164 -6.80 6.72 -8.80
N PRO A 165 -6.17 5.74 -9.45
CA PRO A 165 -6.58 4.35 -9.37
C PRO A 165 -6.70 3.84 -7.93
N VAL A 166 -7.70 3.01 -7.63
CA VAL A 166 -7.93 2.44 -6.30
C VAL A 166 -8.24 0.94 -6.35
N PHE A 167 -7.62 0.19 -5.46
CA PHE A 167 -7.86 -1.24 -5.26
C PHE A 167 -8.18 -1.49 -3.78
N ALA A 168 -9.45 -1.59 -3.44
CA ALA A 168 -9.87 -1.84 -2.07
C ALA A 168 -9.83 -3.33 -1.73
N VAL A 169 -9.50 -3.65 -0.48
CA VAL A 169 -9.63 -5.00 0.08
C VAL A 169 -10.46 -4.92 1.35
N HIS A 170 -11.57 -5.64 1.41
CA HIS A 170 -12.47 -5.57 2.55
C HIS A 170 -13.13 -6.93 2.81
N SER A 171 -13.39 -7.25 4.07
CA SER A 171 -14.15 -8.45 4.42
C SER A 171 -15.63 -8.14 4.55
N ARG A 172 -16.47 -9.07 4.06
CA ARG A 172 -17.93 -9.01 4.24
C ARG A 172 -18.33 -9.18 5.71
N ASP A 173 -17.49 -9.87 6.47
CA ASP A 173 -17.71 -10.20 7.88
C ASP A 173 -17.00 -9.23 8.85
N ASP A 174 -16.59 -8.06 8.33
CA ASP A 174 -16.01 -6.99 9.13
C ASP A 174 -17.10 -6.27 9.94
N GLN A 175 -17.06 -6.46 11.27
CA GLN A 175 -18.04 -5.90 12.20
C GLN A 175 -17.57 -4.57 12.82
N VAL A 176 -16.33 -4.12 12.56
CA VAL A 176 -15.80 -2.85 13.04
C VAL A 176 -15.91 -1.76 11.97
N GLN A 177 -15.56 -2.12 10.73
CA GLN A 177 -15.68 -1.27 9.55
C GLN A 177 -16.59 -1.97 8.53
N PRO A 178 -17.91 -1.72 8.53
CA PRO A 178 -18.83 -2.38 7.59
C PRO A 178 -18.43 -2.14 6.14
N ILE A 179 -18.46 -3.19 5.31
CA ILE A 179 -18.03 -3.14 3.91
C ILE A 179 -18.89 -2.23 3.02
N GLY A 180 -20.17 -2.07 3.33
CA GLY A 180 -21.15 -1.36 2.48
C GLY A 180 -20.67 -0.01 1.96
N PRO A 181 -20.16 0.91 2.79
CA PRO A 181 -19.61 2.19 2.32
C PRO A 181 -18.45 2.04 1.32
N THR A 182 -17.61 1.01 1.45
CA THR A 182 -16.53 0.73 0.51
C THR A 182 -17.06 0.22 -0.83
N GLU A 183 -18.02 -0.72 -0.83
CA GLU A 183 -18.67 -1.20 -2.06
C GLU A 183 -19.36 -0.06 -2.81
N GLN A 184 -20.11 0.78 -2.10
CA GLN A 184 -20.76 1.95 -2.67
C GLN A 184 -19.73 2.91 -3.30
N ARG A 185 -18.65 3.25 -2.57
CA ARG A 185 -17.60 4.14 -3.07
C ARG A 185 -16.95 3.59 -4.33
N ILE A 186 -16.60 2.31 -4.37
CA ILE A 186 -16.00 1.69 -5.54
C ILE A 186 -16.96 1.72 -6.73
N ALA A 187 -18.27 1.51 -6.53
CA ALA A 187 -19.26 1.61 -7.58
C ALA A 187 -19.39 3.04 -8.14
N GLU A 188 -19.40 4.05 -7.27
CA GLU A 188 -19.41 5.48 -7.66
C GLU A 188 -18.16 5.85 -8.48
N LEU A 189 -16.98 5.43 -8.03
CA LEU A 189 -15.71 5.72 -8.73
C LEU A 189 -15.65 5.05 -10.11
N LYS A 190 -16.12 3.82 -10.23
CA LYS A 190 -16.25 3.15 -11.54
C LYS A 190 -17.17 3.91 -12.48
N LYS A 191 -18.33 4.38 -11.98
CA LYS A 191 -19.27 5.19 -12.76
C LYS A 191 -18.64 6.50 -13.24
N ASN A 192 -17.72 7.06 -12.47
CA ASN A 192 -16.98 8.27 -12.82
C ASN A 192 -15.74 7.99 -13.69
N GLY A 193 -15.55 6.77 -14.20
CA GLY A 193 -14.44 6.40 -15.08
C GLY A 193 -13.09 6.14 -14.38
N VAL A 194 -13.08 6.10 -13.04
CA VAL A 194 -11.87 5.79 -12.28
C VAL A 194 -11.57 4.29 -12.37
N ASN A 195 -10.30 3.91 -12.55
CA ASN A 195 -9.85 2.52 -12.42
C ASN A 195 -9.95 2.09 -10.95
N ALA A 196 -11.13 1.60 -10.57
CA ALA A 196 -11.48 1.22 -9.20
C ALA A 196 -11.83 -0.26 -9.12
N GLN A 197 -11.28 -0.99 -8.16
CA GLN A 197 -11.54 -2.41 -7.91
C GLN A 197 -11.75 -2.68 -6.43
N ILE A 198 -12.42 -3.79 -6.11
CA ILE A 198 -12.55 -4.30 -4.76
C ILE A 198 -12.39 -5.81 -4.76
N VAL A 199 -11.60 -6.32 -3.82
CA VAL A 199 -11.57 -7.72 -3.41
C VAL A 199 -12.40 -7.84 -2.13
N VAL A 200 -13.46 -8.65 -2.21
CA VAL A 200 -14.31 -8.96 -1.07
C VAL A 200 -13.88 -10.29 -0.48
N LEU A 201 -13.43 -10.25 0.76
CA LEU A 201 -13.09 -11.44 1.54
C LEU A 201 -14.33 -11.91 2.32
N SER A 202 -14.35 -13.20 2.70
CA SER A 202 -15.39 -13.79 3.53
C SER A 202 -14.79 -14.66 4.62
N GLY A 203 -15.48 -14.79 5.75
CA GLY A 203 -15.01 -15.58 6.89
C GLY A 203 -13.84 -14.94 7.65
N ILE A 204 -13.57 -13.67 7.44
CA ILE A 204 -12.45 -12.95 8.07
C ILE A 204 -13.00 -11.78 8.87
N GLN A 205 -12.71 -11.74 10.17
CA GLN A 205 -13.09 -10.66 11.05
C GLN A 205 -12.05 -9.53 11.04
N HIS A 206 -12.44 -8.33 11.48
CA HIS A 206 -11.61 -7.12 11.42
C HIS A 206 -10.21 -7.30 12.03
N PHE A 207 -10.14 -7.91 13.22
CA PHE A 207 -8.87 -8.04 13.96
C PHE A 207 -7.97 -9.18 13.47
N GLU A 208 -8.38 -9.91 12.44
CA GLU A 208 -7.58 -10.96 11.81
C GLU A 208 -6.73 -10.40 10.66
N THR A 209 -6.03 -9.28 10.91
CA THR A 209 -5.28 -8.49 9.92
C THR A 209 -4.38 -9.34 9.02
N TYR A 210 -3.70 -10.35 9.59
CA TYR A 210 -2.81 -11.24 8.82
C TYR A 210 -3.53 -12.08 7.75
N LYS A 211 -4.84 -12.31 7.88
CA LYS A 211 -5.64 -13.02 6.89
C LYS A 211 -5.95 -12.19 5.63
N PHE A 212 -5.74 -10.88 5.69
CA PHE A 212 -5.89 -10.00 4.53
C PHE A 212 -4.73 -10.08 3.53
N VAL A 213 -3.63 -10.77 3.88
CA VAL A 213 -2.43 -10.90 3.03
C VAL A 213 -2.77 -11.40 1.63
N ASP A 214 -3.56 -12.46 1.49
CA ASP A 214 -3.88 -13.04 0.18
C ASP A 214 -4.80 -12.13 -0.65
N GLY A 215 -5.70 -11.40 0.00
CA GLY A 215 -6.51 -10.37 -0.65
C GLY A 215 -5.66 -9.21 -1.15
N LEU A 216 -4.74 -8.72 -0.32
CA LEU A 216 -3.84 -7.63 -0.70
C LEU A 216 -2.85 -8.08 -1.81
N ARG A 217 -2.38 -9.31 -1.79
CA ARG A 217 -1.50 -9.86 -2.83
C ARG A 217 -2.13 -9.81 -4.23
N GLN A 218 -3.46 -9.88 -4.34
CA GLN A 218 -4.17 -9.73 -5.61
C GLN A 218 -3.99 -8.35 -6.24
N ALA A 219 -3.61 -7.32 -5.45
CA ALA A 219 -3.31 -6.00 -5.98
C ALA A 219 -2.00 -5.96 -6.79
N VAL A 220 -1.06 -6.91 -6.60
CA VAL A 220 0.27 -6.86 -7.24
C VAL A 220 0.20 -6.78 -8.78
N PRO A 221 -0.50 -7.66 -9.50
CA PRO A 221 -0.61 -7.56 -10.96
C PRO A 221 -1.33 -6.29 -11.38
N TRP A 222 -2.33 -5.83 -10.62
CA TRP A 222 -3.05 -4.59 -10.91
C TRP A 222 -2.15 -3.36 -10.75
N VAL A 223 -1.36 -3.26 -9.69
CA VAL A 223 -0.38 -2.18 -9.46
C VAL A 223 0.63 -2.12 -10.62
N ARG A 224 1.19 -3.26 -11.01
CA ARG A 224 2.12 -3.34 -12.16
C ARG A 224 1.50 -2.82 -13.44
N ASN A 225 0.23 -3.14 -13.69
CA ASN A 225 -0.49 -2.63 -14.86
C ASN A 225 -0.71 -1.11 -14.79
N VAL A 226 -1.09 -0.57 -13.62
CA VAL A 226 -1.23 0.88 -13.38
C VAL A 226 0.09 1.60 -13.68
N TRP A 227 1.21 1.10 -13.19
CA TRP A 227 2.52 1.69 -13.43
C TRP A 227 2.94 1.65 -14.90
N LYS A 228 2.68 0.54 -15.60
CA LYS A 228 2.94 0.42 -17.03
C LYS A 228 2.17 1.46 -17.85
N THR A 229 0.88 1.61 -17.58
CA THR A 229 0.03 2.58 -18.29
C THR A 229 0.50 4.02 -18.07
N LYS A 230 0.91 4.39 -16.83
CA LYS A 230 1.45 5.73 -16.56
C LYS A 230 2.74 6.02 -17.32
N GLN A 231 3.64 5.05 -17.45
CA GLN A 231 4.89 5.21 -18.23
C GLN A 231 4.61 5.41 -19.72
N GLU A 232 3.64 4.69 -20.30
CA GLU A 232 3.26 4.82 -21.71
C GLU A 232 2.64 6.20 -22.03
N ILE A 233 1.93 6.81 -21.07
CA ILE A 233 1.35 8.16 -21.23
C ILE A 233 2.42 9.23 -21.08
N GLY A 234 3.37 9.08 -20.14
CA GLY A 234 4.44 10.04 -19.89
C GLY A 234 5.52 10.11 -20.98
N ASN A 235 5.58 9.10 -21.85
CA ASN A 235 6.53 9.03 -22.97
C ASN A 235 5.93 9.52 -24.31
N LYS A 236 4.70 10.02 -24.32
CA LYS A 236 4.03 10.65 -25.48
C LYS A 236 4.01 12.17 -25.33
#